data_8de2e80cb7c1328ad4c144d2c9bf6f56
#
_entry.id   8de2e80cb7c1328ad4c144d2c9bf6f56
#
_cell.length_a   1.000
_cell.length_b   1.000
_cell.length_c   1.000
_cell.angle_alpha   90.00
_cell.angle_beta   90.00
_cell.angle_gamma   90.00
#
_symmetry.space_group_name_H-M   'P 1'
#
loop_
_entity.id
_entity.type
_entity.pdbx_description
1 polymer ?
#
loop_
_entity_poly.entity_id
_entity_poly.type
_entity_poly.pdbx_seq_one_letter_code
_entity_poly.pdbx_strand_id
1 'polypeptide(L)'
;MTVEHKRLGNHGTIVSNLCLGTVNFGTVTSEKESFAIMDRALELGINFFDTADVYGYQHGYGIVEEILGRWFAQGGGRRESVVLATKVYSAFLKDDLRPEPNRQSRAYGAIKIRRQLEGSLRRLQTDVIDLYQMHHIDRL
;
A
#
# COMPACT_ATOMS: atom_id res chain seq x y z
N MET A 1 2.12 22.85 -13.82
CA MET A 1 2.03 21.50 -14.39
C MET A 1 0.64 20.99 -14.03
N THR A 2 -0.17 20.62 -15.02
CA THR A 2 -1.55 20.16 -14.80
C THR A 2 -1.53 18.66 -14.63
N VAL A 3 -2.13 18.14 -13.55
CA VAL A 3 -2.31 16.70 -13.36
C VAL A 3 -3.46 16.24 -14.22
N GLU A 4 -3.16 15.33 -15.15
CA GLU A 4 -4.14 14.73 -16.05
C GLU A 4 -4.63 13.38 -15.47
N HIS A 5 -5.85 13.00 -15.82
CA HIS A 5 -6.41 11.72 -15.40
C HIS A 5 -6.63 10.82 -16.61
N LYS A 6 -6.38 9.53 -16.42
CA LYS A 6 -6.53 8.51 -17.47
C LYS A 6 -7.04 7.18 -16.88
N ARG A 7 -7.54 6.34 -17.75
CA ARG A 7 -7.96 4.99 -17.34
C ARG A 7 -6.76 4.12 -17.00
N LEU A 8 -6.85 3.41 -15.88
CA LEU A 8 -5.92 2.35 -15.52
C LEU A 8 -6.38 1.05 -16.19
N GLY A 9 -5.74 0.70 -17.30
CA GLY A 9 -6.14 -0.47 -18.09
C GLY A 9 -7.56 -0.33 -18.66
N ASN A 10 -8.31 -1.45 -18.71
CA ASN A 10 -9.64 -1.53 -19.35
C ASN A 10 -10.79 -1.56 -18.33
N HIS A 11 -10.54 -1.30 -17.04
CA HIS A 11 -11.50 -1.53 -15.95
C HIS A 11 -12.27 -0.31 -15.47
N GLY A 12 -12.17 0.80 -16.16
CA GLY A 12 -12.93 2.00 -15.77
C GLY A 12 -12.37 2.80 -14.59
N THR A 13 -11.39 2.30 -13.87
CA THR A 13 -10.68 3.04 -12.80
C THR A 13 -9.93 4.22 -13.39
N ILE A 14 -10.16 5.40 -12.85
CA ILE A 14 -9.52 6.65 -13.31
C ILE A 14 -8.43 7.05 -12.33
N VAL A 15 -7.21 7.20 -12.81
CA VAL A 15 -6.04 7.59 -12.02
C VAL A 15 -5.38 8.84 -12.59
N SER A 16 -4.74 9.61 -11.72
CA SER A 16 -3.82 10.66 -12.13
C SER A 16 -2.64 10.07 -12.91
N ASN A 17 -2.10 10.83 -13.87
CA ASN A 17 -0.90 10.46 -14.62
C ASN A 17 0.38 10.47 -13.77
N LEU A 18 0.29 11.01 -12.55
CA LEU A 18 1.31 10.94 -11.51
C LEU A 18 0.82 10.01 -10.39
N CYS A 19 1.75 9.22 -9.85
CA CYS A 19 1.49 8.34 -8.72
C CYS A 19 2.33 8.78 -7.52
N LEU A 20 1.72 8.88 -6.34
CA LEU A 20 2.44 9.12 -5.09
C LEU A 20 3.01 7.80 -4.58
N GLY A 21 4.33 7.63 -4.71
CA GLY A 21 5.05 6.54 -4.04
C GLY A 21 5.33 6.87 -2.57
N THR A 22 5.16 5.90 -1.70
CA THR A 22 5.18 6.12 -0.24
C THR A 22 6.35 5.45 0.48
N VAL A 23 7.31 4.87 -0.23
CA VAL A 23 8.40 4.05 0.34
C VAL A 23 9.23 4.77 1.42
N ASN A 24 9.32 6.10 1.36
CA ASN A 24 10.09 6.93 2.29
C ASN A 24 9.33 7.29 3.58
N PHE A 25 8.03 7.03 3.65
CA PHE A 25 7.20 7.39 4.79
C PHE A 25 7.58 6.57 6.03
N GLY A 26 7.61 7.22 7.19
CA GLY A 26 7.98 6.59 8.45
C GLY A 26 9.46 6.16 8.56
N THR A 27 10.27 6.48 7.56
CA THR A 27 11.72 6.24 7.57
C THR A 27 12.47 7.56 7.42
N VAL A 28 12.61 8.07 6.20
CA VAL A 28 13.24 9.37 5.90
C VAL A 28 12.26 10.52 6.15
N THR A 29 10.97 10.30 5.88
CA THR A 29 9.90 11.28 6.03
C THR A 29 9.08 10.93 7.28
N SER A 30 8.95 11.87 8.20
CA SER A 30 8.13 11.68 9.41
C SER A 30 6.65 11.45 9.08
N GLU A 31 5.89 10.86 9.99
CA GLU A 31 4.45 10.66 9.81
C GLU A 31 3.71 11.97 9.57
N LYS A 32 4.06 13.03 10.31
CA LYS A 32 3.46 14.36 10.15
C LYS A 32 3.69 14.92 8.74
N GLU A 33 4.91 14.81 8.24
CA GLU A 33 5.24 15.24 6.89
C GLU A 33 4.58 14.36 5.83
N SER A 34 4.48 13.05 6.08
CA SER A 34 3.78 12.11 5.20
C SER A 34 2.30 12.50 5.05
N PHE A 35 1.64 12.89 6.13
CA PHE A 35 0.26 13.38 6.09
C PHE A 35 0.14 14.65 5.26
N ALA A 36 1.02 15.62 5.47
CA ALA A 36 1.04 16.86 4.69
C ALA A 36 1.28 16.62 3.19
N ILE A 37 2.15 15.66 2.86
CA ILE A 37 2.44 15.26 1.47
C ILE A 37 1.19 14.62 0.85
N MET A 38 0.49 13.73 1.56
CA MET A 38 -0.72 13.07 1.06
C MET A 38 -1.87 14.07 0.87
N ASP A 39 -2.09 14.98 1.83
CA ASP A 39 -3.08 16.05 1.69
C ASP A 39 -2.74 16.94 0.48
N ARG A 40 -1.48 17.32 0.33
CA ARG A 40 -1.05 18.14 -0.80
C ARG A 40 -1.17 17.43 -2.14
N ALA A 41 -0.94 16.11 -2.17
CA ALA A 41 -1.12 15.32 -3.38
C ALA A 41 -2.59 15.36 -3.86
N LEU A 42 -3.55 15.15 -2.94
CA LEU A 42 -4.97 15.27 -3.27
C LEU A 42 -5.38 16.67 -3.74
N GLU A 43 -4.89 17.72 -3.08
CA GLU A 43 -5.13 19.11 -3.52
C GLU A 43 -4.64 19.39 -4.93
N LEU A 44 -3.56 18.74 -5.35
CA LEU A 44 -3.01 18.84 -6.70
C LEU A 44 -3.71 17.92 -7.72
N GLY A 45 -4.68 17.11 -7.28
CA GLY A 45 -5.40 16.15 -8.12
C GLY A 45 -4.68 14.81 -8.32
N ILE A 46 -3.65 14.52 -7.51
CA ILE A 46 -2.99 13.20 -7.53
C ILE A 46 -3.81 12.26 -6.66
N ASN A 47 -4.50 11.31 -7.28
CA ASN A 47 -5.36 10.35 -6.61
C ASN A 47 -4.81 8.92 -6.61
N PHE A 48 -3.68 8.66 -7.22
CA PHE A 48 -3.07 7.33 -7.30
C PHE A 48 -1.93 7.21 -6.30
N PHE A 49 -2.09 6.36 -5.28
CA PHE A 49 -1.10 6.16 -4.22
C PHE A 49 -0.59 4.73 -4.25
N ASP A 50 0.73 4.56 -4.17
CA ASP A 50 1.41 3.27 -4.22
C ASP A 50 2.19 3.01 -2.93
N THR A 51 1.85 1.93 -2.26
CA THR A 51 2.51 1.42 -1.05
C THR A 51 2.83 -0.07 -1.17
N ALA A 52 3.32 -0.70 -0.11
CA ALA A 52 3.55 -2.15 -0.02
C ALA A 52 3.58 -2.61 1.44
N ASP A 53 3.26 -3.90 1.66
CA ASP A 53 3.28 -4.55 2.97
C ASP A 53 4.67 -4.58 3.63
N VAL A 54 5.74 -4.46 2.84
CA VAL A 54 7.14 -4.49 3.29
C VAL A 54 7.71 -3.10 3.57
N TYR A 55 7.06 -2.02 3.13
CA TYR A 55 7.62 -0.68 3.29
C TYR A 55 7.73 -0.28 4.76
N GLY A 56 8.87 0.35 5.07
CA GLY A 56 9.26 0.65 6.45
C GLY A 56 10.06 -0.46 7.12
N TYR A 57 10.51 -1.49 6.36
CA TYR A 57 11.21 -2.69 6.89
C TYR A 57 12.36 -2.40 7.86
N GLN A 58 13.01 -1.24 7.78
CA GLN A 58 14.09 -0.81 8.69
C GLN A 58 13.59 -0.62 10.13
N HIS A 59 12.33 -0.23 10.30
CA HIS A 59 11.68 0.01 11.58
C HIS A 59 10.57 -1.01 11.88
N GLY A 60 10.20 -1.81 10.91
CA GLY A 60 9.15 -2.85 10.98
C GLY A 60 8.39 -2.97 9.66
N TYR A 61 7.86 -4.16 9.39
CA TYR A 61 7.05 -4.39 8.20
C TYR A 61 5.68 -3.73 8.35
N GLY A 62 5.19 -3.13 7.25
CA GLY A 62 3.85 -2.56 7.19
C GLY A 62 3.68 -1.20 7.84
N ILE A 63 4.75 -0.59 8.37
CA ILE A 63 4.69 0.75 9.01
C ILE A 63 4.10 1.79 8.06
N VAL A 64 4.46 1.74 6.79
CA VAL A 64 3.94 2.70 5.81
C VAL A 64 2.45 2.51 5.59
N GLU A 65 1.96 1.26 5.51
CA GLU A 65 0.52 0.99 5.44
C GLU A 65 -0.22 1.48 6.70
N GLU A 66 0.38 1.35 7.88
CA GLU A 66 -0.19 1.89 9.12
C GLU A 66 -0.28 3.43 9.11
N ILE A 67 0.73 4.12 8.57
CA ILE A 67 0.72 5.57 8.39
C ILE A 67 -0.43 5.99 7.46
N LEU A 68 -0.58 5.33 6.31
CA LEU A 68 -1.69 5.58 5.39
C LEU A 68 -3.04 5.28 6.08
N GLY A 69 -3.14 4.19 6.82
CA GLY A 69 -4.35 3.83 7.56
C GLY A 69 -4.76 4.90 8.58
N ARG A 70 -3.81 5.42 9.36
CA ARG A 70 -4.09 6.52 10.30
C ARG A 70 -4.48 7.82 9.58
N TRP A 71 -3.93 8.06 8.40
CA TRP A 71 -4.31 9.20 7.58
C TRP A 71 -5.73 9.05 7.01
N PHE A 72 -6.10 7.87 6.51
CA PHE A 72 -7.47 7.56 6.07
C PHE A 72 -8.48 7.70 7.22
N ALA A 73 -8.12 7.24 8.42
CA ALA A 73 -8.97 7.30 9.60
C ALA A 73 -9.31 8.72 10.07
N GLN A 74 -8.59 9.75 9.60
CA GLN A 74 -8.97 11.14 9.85
C GLN A 74 -10.27 11.54 9.12
N GLY A 75 -10.77 10.71 8.22
CA GLY A 75 -12.01 10.97 7.47
C GLY A 75 -11.83 12.04 6.39
N GLY A 76 -12.89 12.83 6.16
CA GLY A 76 -12.87 13.88 5.14
C GLY A 76 -12.87 13.35 3.70
N GLY A 77 -13.33 12.11 3.48
CA GLY A 77 -13.35 11.49 2.14
C GLY A 77 -11.98 11.08 1.60
N ARG A 78 -10.94 11.00 2.47
CA ARG A 78 -9.57 10.68 2.05
C ARG A 78 -9.48 9.32 1.36
N ARG A 79 -10.10 8.28 1.98
CA ARG A 79 -10.03 6.93 1.40
C ARG A 79 -10.74 6.85 0.05
N GLU A 80 -11.92 7.44 -0.06
CA GLU A 80 -12.75 7.46 -1.25
C GLU A 80 -12.13 8.27 -2.40
N SER A 81 -11.25 9.21 -2.05
CA SER A 81 -10.53 10.06 -3.02
C SER A 81 -9.26 9.43 -3.59
N VAL A 82 -8.83 8.27 -3.05
CA VAL A 82 -7.57 7.61 -3.43
C VAL A 82 -7.84 6.29 -4.14
N VAL A 83 -7.21 6.10 -5.28
CA VAL A 83 -7.00 4.79 -5.90
C VAL A 83 -5.75 4.20 -5.24
N LEU A 84 -5.96 3.24 -4.35
CA LEU A 84 -4.93 2.69 -3.48
C LEU A 84 -4.33 1.42 -4.09
N ALA A 85 -3.04 1.48 -4.39
CA ALA A 85 -2.24 0.32 -4.75
C ALA A 85 -1.38 -0.13 -3.57
N THR A 86 -1.41 -1.42 -3.26
CA THR A 86 -0.42 -2.05 -2.38
C THR A 86 0.09 -3.35 -3.00
N LYS A 87 1.14 -3.91 -2.38
CA LYS A 87 1.84 -5.05 -2.95
C LYS A 87 2.03 -6.13 -1.89
N VAL A 88 1.95 -7.38 -2.33
CA VAL A 88 2.37 -8.51 -1.51
C VAL A 88 3.85 -8.79 -1.70
N TYR A 89 4.60 -8.74 -0.59
CA TYR A 89 5.97 -9.21 -0.52
C TYR A 89 6.02 -10.54 0.22
N SER A 90 6.45 -11.57 -0.45
CA SER A 90 6.26 -12.94 0.00
C SER A 90 7.05 -13.36 1.25
N ALA A 91 7.99 -12.54 1.74
CA ALA A 91 9.05 -13.11 2.56
C ALA A 91 8.81 -13.09 4.07
N PHE A 92 8.20 -12.06 4.67
CA PHE A 92 8.30 -11.92 6.12
C PHE A 92 7.12 -11.13 6.73
N LEU A 93 6.18 -11.80 7.36
CA LEU A 93 5.41 -11.14 8.39
C LEU A 93 5.83 -11.71 9.74
N LYS A 94 6.28 -10.82 10.65
CA LYS A 94 6.52 -11.13 12.04
C LYS A 94 5.27 -11.67 12.75
N ASP A 95 4.10 -11.34 12.23
CA ASP A 95 2.80 -11.66 12.83
C ASP A 95 2.27 -13.05 12.45
N ASP A 96 2.90 -13.75 11.52
CA ASP A 96 2.57 -15.14 11.28
C ASP A 96 3.43 -16.03 12.20
N LEU A 97 3.07 -16.03 13.48
CA LEU A 97 3.72 -16.83 14.53
C LEU A 97 3.49 -18.33 14.36
N ARG A 98 2.77 -18.76 13.32
CA ARG A 98 2.57 -20.19 13.05
C ARG A 98 3.80 -20.77 12.37
N PRO A 99 4.27 -21.94 12.81
CA PRO A 99 5.33 -22.65 12.12
C PRO A 99 4.81 -23.11 10.75
N GLU A 100 5.02 -22.32 9.75
CA GLU A 100 4.86 -22.77 8.37
C GLU A 100 6.07 -23.64 8.02
N PRO A 101 5.87 -24.86 7.55
CA PRO A 101 6.98 -25.73 7.16
C PRO A 101 7.85 -25.17 6.04
N ASN A 102 7.40 -24.07 5.39
CA ASN A 102 8.09 -23.41 4.28
C ASN A 102 8.35 -21.91 4.56
N ARG A 103 8.76 -21.54 5.76
CA ARG A 103 9.19 -20.16 6.08
C ARG A 103 10.24 -19.57 5.11
N GLN A 104 10.94 -20.42 4.39
CA GLN A 104 11.97 -20.04 3.40
C GLN A 104 11.41 -19.93 1.98
N SER A 105 10.20 -20.38 1.74
CA SER A 105 9.57 -20.27 0.42
C SER A 105 9.20 -18.82 0.12
N ARG A 106 9.86 -18.24 -0.85
CA ARG A 106 9.42 -16.97 -1.46
C ARG A 106 8.17 -17.15 -2.32
N ALA A 107 7.59 -18.35 -2.33
CA ALA A 107 6.47 -18.72 -3.17
C ALA A 107 5.18 -18.01 -2.78
N TYR A 108 4.46 -17.52 -3.77
CA TYR A 108 3.15 -16.90 -3.64
C TYR A 108 2.04 -17.97 -3.67
N GLY A 109 1.84 -18.65 -2.56
CA GLY A 109 0.68 -19.55 -2.42
C GLY A 109 -0.61 -18.76 -2.13
N ALA A 110 -1.77 -19.26 -2.60
CA ALA A 110 -3.06 -18.60 -2.44
C ALA A 110 -3.39 -18.25 -0.98
N ILE A 111 -3.07 -19.15 -0.03
CA ILE A 111 -3.26 -18.92 1.40
C ILE A 111 -2.43 -17.73 1.88
N LYS A 112 -1.17 -17.65 1.44
CA LYS A 112 -0.25 -16.59 1.83
C LYS A 112 -0.71 -15.23 1.27
N ILE A 113 -1.06 -15.18 -0.01
CA ILE A 113 -1.59 -13.96 -0.64
C ILE A 113 -2.80 -13.45 0.14
N ARG A 114 -3.75 -14.34 0.50
CA ARG A 114 -4.94 -13.96 1.27
C ARG A 114 -4.58 -13.40 2.64
N ARG A 115 -3.70 -14.05 3.39
CA ARG A 115 -3.27 -13.58 4.72
C ARG A 115 -2.56 -12.23 4.66
N GLN A 116 -1.72 -12.03 3.65
CA GLN A 116 -1.04 -10.75 3.44
C GLN A 116 -2.05 -9.65 3.10
N LEU A 117 -3.01 -9.94 2.23
CA LEU A 117 -4.09 -9.01 1.90
C LEU A 117 -4.89 -8.61 3.14
N GLU A 118 -5.32 -9.58 3.95
CA GLU A 118 -6.03 -9.32 5.22
C GLU A 118 -5.18 -8.48 6.19
N GLY A 119 -3.86 -8.70 6.22
CA GLY A 119 -2.91 -7.89 6.98
C GLY A 119 -2.85 -6.45 6.48
N SER A 120 -2.74 -6.25 5.17
CA SER A 120 -2.72 -4.93 4.55
C SER A 120 -4.03 -4.17 4.80
N LEU A 121 -5.19 -4.81 4.64
CA LEU A 121 -6.50 -4.21 4.93
C LEU A 121 -6.58 -3.69 6.39
N ARG A 122 -6.10 -4.48 7.35
CA ARG A 122 -6.08 -4.06 8.76
C ARG A 122 -5.16 -2.86 9.00
N ARG A 123 -3.93 -2.87 8.46
CA ARG A 123 -2.97 -1.76 8.63
C ARG A 123 -3.46 -0.49 7.95
N LEU A 124 -4.02 -0.62 6.75
CA LEU A 124 -4.59 0.48 5.97
C LEU A 124 -5.94 0.98 6.51
N GLN A 125 -6.54 0.27 7.48
CA GLN A 125 -7.84 0.61 8.09
C GLN A 125 -8.94 0.81 7.03
N THR A 126 -8.98 -0.07 6.03
CA THR A 126 -9.97 -0.06 4.93
C THR A 126 -10.37 -1.49 4.61
N ASP A 127 -11.52 -1.65 4.01
CA ASP A 127 -12.05 -2.93 3.51
C ASP A 127 -11.81 -3.14 2.01
N VAL A 128 -11.23 -2.13 1.34
CA VAL A 128 -10.98 -2.14 -0.10
C VAL A 128 -9.54 -1.76 -0.43
N ILE A 129 -8.93 -2.50 -1.34
CA ILE A 129 -7.68 -2.17 -2.04
C ILE A 129 -8.02 -2.16 -3.53
N ASP A 130 -7.72 -1.06 -4.22
CA ASP A 130 -8.10 -0.87 -5.62
C ASP A 130 -7.17 -1.63 -6.58
N LEU A 131 -5.89 -1.75 -6.23
CA LEU A 131 -4.88 -2.48 -7.00
C LEU A 131 -3.97 -3.29 -6.07
N TYR A 132 -4.00 -4.61 -6.19
CA TYR A 132 -3.15 -5.51 -5.42
C TYR A 132 -2.12 -6.17 -6.32
N GLN A 133 -0.85 -5.95 -6.04
CA GLN A 133 0.25 -6.30 -6.93
C GLN A 133 1.18 -7.35 -6.32
N MET A 134 1.76 -8.19 -7.16
CA MET A 134 2.92 -9.00 -6.80
C MET A 134 4.16 -8.10 -6.76
N HIS A 135 4.84 -8.00 -5.60
CA HIS A 135 6.03 -7.16 -5.46
C HIS A 135 7.24 -7.75 -6.20
N HIS A 136 7.31 -9.06 -6.25
CA HIS A 136 8.32 -9.80 -6.99
C HIS A 136 7.67 -10.93 -7.78
N ILE A 137 8.33 -11.35 -8.85
CA ILE A 137 7.94 -12.56 -9.58
C ILE A 137 8.70 -13.73 -8.96
N ASP A 138 7.95 -14.75 -8.52
CA ASP A 138 8.51 -16.02 -8.12
C ASP A 138 8.75 -16.85 -9.39
N ARG A 139 10.00 -17.06 -9.70
CA ARG A 139 10.41 -17.96 -10.80
C ARG A 139 10.86 -19.27 -10.15
N LEU A 140 9.99 -20.24 -10.14
CA LEU A 140 10.33 -21.62 -9.84
C LEU A 140 11.13 -22.25 -11.00
#